data_31dd800dbd93d35135d9eef91571456f
#
_entry.id   31dd800dbd93d35135d9eef91571456f
#
_cell.length_a   1.000
_cell.length_b   1.000
_cell.length_c   1.000
_cell.angle_alpha   90.00
_cell.angle_beta   90.00
_cell.angle_gamma   90.00
#
_symmetry.space_group_name_H-M   'P 1'
#
loop_
_entity.id
_entity.type
_entity.pdbx_description
1 polymer ?
#
loop_
_entity_poly.entity_id
_entity_poly.type
_entity_poly.pdbx_seq_one_letter_code
_entity_poly.pdbx_strand_id
1 'polypeptide(L)'
;MTGRRFIGEKLWNGASLFHGIVYARYARFGMPEIVEYGEGEIVDAREYGCVCPQNLSHLLEQLGPDSGLKMREGELCLSVTVPEEVTADVVSGGEVKEICGPGEESGASGEESLEEEHRRLPVMVWIHGGFYLTGGSEDHRYDVSSLALAGDVIVVKISYRLGAEGYIWHPERGVANLGLEDQKTALRWIRRHIASFGGDPDNVTVFGQSAGAHSIASLIASADDVEPITNVPRFGGEVLFHRAILQSPPLGNTITPKAAAKVTAAFLDRLSSIAGLGGVPEESARERREKCFDKAVEGDEVTLEHIIEAQDEVKSMRLGLIFLPVLRDYMRIPPVGRQSVGRDRDCGQPNRGAATCAHEQPGRDALSSVPGQPNRGATDGKDRFRVIVGYNADDASPYIRKWTGFLWKTPLRRPLVKFLTDKVFRKPALRYAAKLRSAGIEAQTYCFSWHPQGSELGACHSIELPFLLGKLEDWGSAEMLRGMTREEYEANSAKFRSLWTKFARSGEFPATGSIK
;
A
#
# COMPACT_ATOMS: atom_id res chain seq x y z
N MET A 1 -20.01 -4.92 28.52
CA MET A 1 -18.70 -4.97 27.87
C MET A 1 -18.83 -5.79 26.58
N THR A 2 -19.10 -5.13 25.48
CA THR A 2 -19.34 -5.77 24.18
C THR A 2 -18.36 -5.15 23.17
N GLY A 3 -17.05 -5.45 23.33
CA GLY A 3 -16.00 -4.97 22.44
C GLY A 3 -15.33 -6.14 21.74
N ARG A 4 -14.90 -5.93 20.50
CA ARG A 4 -14.01 -6.85 19.74
C ARG A 4 -12.67 -6.90 20.45
N ARG A 5 -12.05 -8.09 20.54
CA ARG A 5 -10.76 -8.26 21.21
C ARG A 5 -9.74 -8.83 20.24
N PHE A 6 -8.60 -8.18 20.11
CA PHE A 6 -7.44 -8.70 19.43
C PHE A 6 -6.38 -9.08 20.47
N ILE A 7 -5.86 -10.31 20.40
CA ILE A 7 -4.77 -10.77 21.26
C ILE A 7 -3.48 -10.67 20.45
N GLY A 8 -2.58 -9.77 20.87
CA GLY A 8 -1.26 -9.60 20.31
C GLY A 8 -0.15 -10.13 21.21
N GLU A 9 1.10 -9.97 20.77
CA GLU A 9 2.29 -10.25 21.56
C GLU A 9 2.97 -8.95 22.00
N LYS A 10 3.56 -8.95 23.19
CA LYS A 10 4.41 -7.85 23.66
C LYS A 10 5.85 -8.11 23.22
N LEU A 11 6.42 -7.19 22.46
CA LEU A 11 7.80 -7.26 22.00
C LEU A 11 8.78 -6.90 23.13
N TRP A 12 10.03 -7.35 22.99
CA TRP A 12 11.11 -7.09 23.94
C TRP A 12 11.39 -5.60 24.20
N ASN A 13 11.07 -4.72 23.23
CA ASN A 13 11.24 -3.26 23.35
C ASN A 13 10.00 -2.55 23.92
N GLY A 14 8.98 -3.29 24.32
CA GLY A 14 7.76 -2.78 24.94
C GLY A 14 6.59 -2.55 23.99
N ALA A 15 6.81 -2.45 22.68
CA ALA A 15 5.71 -2.34 21.72
C ALA A 15 4.83 -3.60 21.72
N SER A 16 3.57 -3.47 21.32
CA SER A 16 2.66 -4.59 21.10
C SER A 16 2.45 -4.80 19.61
N LEU A 17 2.47 -6.05 19.19
CA LEU A 17 2.37 -6.46 17.81
C LEU A 17 1.20 -7.44 17.63
N PHE A 18 0.37 -7.17 16.63
CA PHE A 18 -0.75 -7.98 16.22
C PHE A 18 -0.50 -8.43 14.78
N HIS A 19 -0.20 -9.70 14.60
CA HIS A 19 0.10 -10.31 13.31
C HIS A 19 -1.14 -10.92 12.65
N GLY A 20 -1.07 -11.13 11.34
CA GLY A 20 -1.92 -12.04 10.60
C GLY A 20 -3.41 -11.73 10.63
N ILE A 21 -3.81 -10.50 10.92
CA ILE A 21 -5.22 -10.12 10.92
C ILE A 21 -5.75 -10.17 9.50
N VAL A 22 -6.73 -11.04 9.23
CA VAL A 22 -7.35 -11.18 7.91
C VAL A 22 -8.30 -10.00 7.70
N TYR A 23 -7.92 -9.04 6.86
CA TYR A 23 -8.75 -7.87 6.57
C TYR A 23 -9.72 -8.07 5.41
N ALA A 24 -9.43 -9.01 4.51
CA ALA A 24 -10.30 -9.35 3.40
C ALA A 24 -10.12 -10.80 2.95
N ARG A 25 -11.18 -11.34 2.32
CA ARG A 25 -11.15 -12.60 1.57
C ARG A 25 -11.49 -12.36 0.12
N TYR A 26 -11.04 -13.24 -0.76
CA TYR A 26 -11.31 -13.14 -2.19
C TYR A 26 -11.36 -14.51 -2.87
N ALA A 27 -12.19 -14.63 -3.90
CA ALA A 27 -12.05 -15.70 -4.87
C ALA A 27 -10.98 -15.32 -5.90
N ARG A 28 -10.31 -16.29 -6.49
CA ARG A 28 -9.27 -16.06 -7.51
C ARG A 28 -9.80 -15.12 -8.61
N PHE A 29 -9.03 -14.07 -8.91
CA PHE A 29 -9.41 -12.96 -9.79
C PHE A 29 -10.71 -12.22 -9.42
N GLY A 30 -11.28 -12.47 -8.23
CA GLY A 30 -12.46 -11.78 -7.71
C GLY A 30 -12.13 -10.49 -6.96
N MET A 31 -13.14 -9.67 -6.70
CA MET A 31 -13.03 -8.49 -5.85
C MET A 31 -12.78 -8.89 -4.39
N PRO A 32 -11.98 -8.12 -3.62
CA PRO A 32 -11.80 -8.40 -2.20
C PRO A 32 -13.07 -8.06 -1.42
N GLU A 33 -13.45 -8.95 -0.51
CA GLU A 33 -14.54 -8.78 0.44
C GLU A 33 -13.98 -8.52 1.81
N ILE A 34 -14.34 -7.38 2.41
CA ILE A 34 -13.83 -7.00 3.73
C ILE A 34 -14.31 -7.98 4.80
N VAL A 35 -13.42 -8.36 5.71
CA VAL A 35 -13.76 -9.18 6.87
C VAL A 35 -14.19 -8.27 8.02
N GLU A 36 -15.42 -8.47 8.46
CA GLU A 36 -15.96 -7.84 9.64
C GLU A 36 -15.89 -8.82 10.83
N TYR A 37 -15.32 -8.35 11.93
CA TYR A 37 -15.27 -9.10 13.16
C TYR A 37 -16.48 -8.76 14.05
N GLY A 38 -17.13 -9.76 14.58
CA GLY A 38 -18.34 -9.61 15.40
C GLY A 38 -18.07 -8.99 16.79
N GLU A 39 -19.10 -8.45 17.43
CA GLU A 39 -19.02 -8.07 18.83
C GLU A 39 -18.75 -9.30 19.71
N GLY A 40 -17.79 -9.19 20.63
CA GLY A 40 -17.37 -10.31 21.50
C GLY A 40 -16.47 -11.34 20.84
N GLU A 41 -16.15 -11.21 19.56
CA GLU A 41 -15.19 -12.08 18.87
C GLU A 41 -13.78 -11.83 19.38
N ILE A 42 -13.05 -12.92 19.67
CA ILE A 42 -11.65 -12.88 20.07
C ILE A 42 -10.81 -13.32 18.86
N VAL A 43 -9.93 -12.43 18.39
CA VAL A 43 -9.02 -12.68 17.28
C VAL A 43 -7.62 -12.91 17.85
N ASP A 44 -7.09 -14.13 17.73
CA ASP A 44 -5.70 -14.41 18.10
C ASP A 44 -4.78 -13.93 16.97
N ALA A 45 -4.10 -12.82 17.22
CA ALA A 45 -3.20 -12.15 16.29
C ALA A 45 -1.73 -12.25 16.71
N ARG A 46 -1.33 -13.35 17.38
CA ARG A 46 0.06 -13.60 17.82
C ARG A 46 0.89 -14.35 16.77
N GLU A 47 0.25 -15.00 15.82
CA GLU A 47 0.95 -15.74 14.77
C GLU A 47 1.06 -14.93 13.48
N TYR A 48 2.21 -15.09 12.81
CA TYR A 48 2.43 -14.52 11.49
C TYR A 48 1.34 -14.95 10.51
N GLY A 49 0.77 -14.00 9.80
CA GLY A 49 -0.20 -14.22 8.76
C GLY A 49 0.38 -14.79 7.48
N CYS A 50 -0.42 -14.77 6.45
CA CYS A 50 0.00 -15.18 5.12
C CYS A 50 0.31 -13.97 4.23
N VAL A 51 1.12 -14.23 3.21
CA VAL A 51 1.34 -13.32 2.09
C VAL A 51 0.74 -13.93 0.82
N CYS A 52 0.46 -13.08 -0.15
CA CYS A 52 -0.05 -13.55 -1.43
C CYS A 52 0.96 -14.45 -2.13
N PRO A 53 0.47 -15.43 -2.92
CA PRO A 53 1.30 -16.34 -3.69
C PRO A 53 2.28 -15.59 -4.61
N GLN A 54 3.54 -15.99 -4.59
CA GLN A 54 4.60 -15.29 -5.31
C GLN A 54 5.84 -16.16 -5.47
N ASN A 55 6.66 -15.87 -6.47
CA ASN A 55 8.02 -16.36 -6.52
C ASN A 55 8.99 -15.31 -5.97
N LEU A 56 10.01 -15.79 -5.28
CA LEU A 56 11.10 -14.94 -4.84
C LEU A 56 11.74 -14.25 -6.03
N SER A 57 11.79 -12.93 -6.02
CA SER A 57 12.53 -12.22 -7.05
C SER A 57 14.00 -12.17 -6.67
N HIS A 58 14.88 -12.33 -7.68
CA HIS A 58 16.32 -12.11 -7.51
C HIS A 58 16.69 -10.72 -6.95
N LEU A 59 15.75 -9.78 -6.92
CA LEU A 59 15.96 -8.49 -6.28
C LEU A 59 15.93 -8.61 -4.75
N LEU A 60 15.13 -9.53 -4.22
CA LEU A 60 15.11 -9.85 -2.79
C LEU A 60 16.42 -10.51 -2.35
N GLU A 61 17.09 -11.26 -3.23
CA GLU A 61 18.44 -11.78 -2.95
C GLU A 61 19.45 -10.67 -2.64
N GLN A 62 19.25 -9.47 -3.21
CA GLN A 62 20.10 -8.30 -2.93
C GLN A 62 19.75 -7.62 -1.60
N LEU A 63 18.55 -7.82 -1.09
CA LEU A 63 18.07 -7.27 0.17
C LEU A 63 18.32 -8.19 1.37
N GLY A 64 18.73 -9.45 1.13
CA GLY A 64 18.98 -10.44 2.17
C GLY A 64 18.19 -11.73 1.98
N PRO A 65 18.44 -12.76 2.82
CA PRO A 65 17.78 -14.05 2.72
C PRO A 65 16.27 -13.96 2.90
N ASP A 66 15.57 -14.95 2.34
CA ASP A 66 14.12 -15.09 2.43
C ASP A 66 13.65 -15.24 3.88
N SER A 67 12.51 -14.66 4.15
CA SER A 67 11.87 -14.63 5.46
C SER A 67 11.05 -15.88 5.80
N GLY A 68 10.98 -16.90 4.94
CA GLY A 68 10.15 -18.09 5.16
C GLY A 68 8.65 -17.76 5.22
N LEU A 69 8.19 -16.79 4.46
CA LEU A 69 6.81 -16.32 4.42
C LEU A 69 5.84 -17.46 4.07
N LYS A 70 4.79 -17.63 4.86
CA LYS A 70 3.69 -18.56 4.53
C LYS A 70 2.84 -17.95 3.43
N MET A 71 2.75 -18.60 2.27
CA MET A 71 1.91 -18.16 1.16
C MET A 71 0.53 -18.80 1.25
N ARG A 72 -0.52 -18.00 1.03
CA ARG A 72 -1.90 -18.47 0.97
C ARG A 72 -2.69 -17.66 -0.03
N GLU A 73 -3.48 -18.35 -0.85
CA GLU A 73 -4.51 -17.74 -1.70
C GLU A 73 -5.82 -17.58 -0.93
N GLY A 74 -6.63 -16.60 -1.30
CA GLY A 74 -7.98 -16.40 -0.76
C GLY A 74 -8.07 -15.50 0.47
N GLU A 75 -6.96 -15.20 1.14
CA GLU A 75 -6.94 -14.33 2.32
C GLU A 75 -5.88 -13.22 2.18
N LEU A 76 -6.24 -12.04 2.66
CA LEU A 76 -5.37 -10.86 2.70
C LEU A 76 -5.17 -10.43 4.15
N CYS A 77 -3.91 -10.40 4.58
CA CYS A 77 -3.55 -10.10 5.96
C CYS A 77 -2.92 -8.73 6.12
N LEU A 78 -3.05 -8.19 7.32
CA LEU A 78 -2.32 -7.03 7.81
C LEU A 78 -1.78 -7.29 9.22
N SER A 79 -0.79 -6.49 9.64
CA SER A 79 -0.27 -6.48 11.01
C SER A 79 -0.36 -5.07 11.58
N VAL A 80 -0.66 -4.97 12.88
CA VAL A 80 -0.74 -3.69 13.60
C VAL A 80 0.33 -3.68 14.69
N THR A 81 1.14 -2.64 14.73
CA THR A 81 2.13 -2.40 15.80
C THR A 81 1.75 -1.14 16.57
N VAL A 82 1.63 -1.28 17.89
CA VAL A 82 1.20 -0.23 18.82
C VAL A 82 2.38 0.10 19.75
N PRO A 83 2.72 1.39 20.00
CA PRO A 83 3.75 1.78 20.95
C PRO A 83 3.34 1.45 22.39
N GLU A 84 4.32 1.42 23.30
CA GLU A 84 4.14 0.94 24.69
C GLU A 84 3.12 1.76 25.48
N GLU A 85 3.05 3.06 25.29
CA GLU A 85 2.20 3.97 26.10
C GLU A 85 0.70 3.70 25.94
N VAL A 86 0.27 3.15 24.80
CA VAL A 86 -1.15 2.79 24.55
C VAL A 86 -1.51 1.43 25.12
N THR A 87 -0.53 0.63 25.51
CA THR A 87 -0.71 -0.75 25.97
C THR A 87 -0.86 -0.89 27.49
N ALA A 88 -0.92 0.23 28.25
CA ALA A 88 -1.09 0.17 29.70
C ALA A 88 -2.35 -0.61 30.13
N ASP A 89 -3.35 -0.71 29.26
CA ASP A 89 -4.56 -1.53 29.46
C ASP A 89 -4.50 -2.91 28.78
N VAL A 90 -3.41 -3.26 28.07
CA VAL A 90 -3.21 -4.52 27.36
C VAL A 90 -2.08 -5.34 27.99
N VAL A 91 -2.48 -6.22 28.86
CA VAL A 91 -1.79 -7.48 29.27
C VAL A 91 -0.34 -7.41 29.76
N SER A 92 -0.19 -7.41 31.06
CA SER A 92 0.99 -7.96 31.72
C SER A 92 0.70 -9.40 32.19
N GLY A 93 1.45 -10.37 31.64
CA GLY A 93 1.62 -11.69 32.23
C GLY A 93 0.38 -12.55 32.42
N GLY A 94 0.02 -13.39 31.46
CA GLY A 94 -0.83 -14.57 31.65
C GLY A 94 -2.33 -14.36 31.79
N GLU A 95 -2.80 -13.16 32.07
CA GLU A 95 -4.22 -12.80 32.06
C GLU A 95 -4.49 -11.67 31.09
N VAL A 96 -5.44 -11.90 30.20
CA VAL A 96 -5.89 -10.96 29.15
C VAL A 96 -6.59 -9.78 29.83
N LYS A 97 -5.96 -8.61 29.89
CA LYS A 97 -6.67 -7.36 30.17
C LYS A 97 -7.28 -6.80 28.89
N GLU A 98 -8.55 -6.45 28.99
CA GLU A 98 -9.37 -6.01 27.87
C GLU A 98 -8.99 -4.61 27.41
N ILE A 99 -8.80 -4.42 26.10
CA ILE A 99 -8.93 -3.09 25.50
C ILE A 99 -10.43 -2.84 25.36
N CYS A 100 -11.01 -2.14 26.33
CA CYS A 100 -12.39 -1.68 26.24
C CYS A 100 -12.42 -0.34 25.51
N GLY A 101 -13.22 -0.26 24.45
CA GLY A 101 -13.68 1.02 23.95
C GLY A 101 -14.49 1.76 25.04
N PRO A 102 -14.73 3.08 24.93
CA PRO A 102 -15.41 3.86 25.95
C PRO A 102 -16.83 3.32 26.19
N GLY A 103 -17.02 2.65 27.30
CA GLY A 103 -18.30 2.12 27.76
C GLY A 103 -18.61 2.68 29.13
N GLU A 104 -19.80 3.16 29.26
CA GLU A 104 -20.57 3.79 30.32
C GLU A 104 -20.11 3.66 31.78
N GLU A 105 -20.19 4.77 32.47
CA GLU A 105 -19.84 5.07 33.86
C GLU A 105 -20.55 4.18 34.88
N SER A 106 -19.83 3.65 35.84
CA SER A 106 -20.34 3.30 37.14
C SER A 106 -20.13 4.49 38.09
N GLY A 107 -21.21 5.11 38.54
CA GLY A 107 -21.19 6.28 39.37
C GLY A 107 -20.40 6.11 40.67
N ALA A 108 -19.41 6.97 40.85
CA ALA A 108 -18.89 7.37 42.15
C ALA A 108 -18.64 8.86 42.10
N SER A 109 -19.35 9.56 43.00
CA SER A 109 -19.29 11.00 43.26
C SER A 109 -17.90 11.43 43.76
N GLY A 110 -17.25 12.32 43.01
CA GLY A 110 -16.01 12.99 43.38
C GLY A 110 -15.61 13.94 42.25
N GLU A 111 -15.93 15.24 42.44
CA GLU A 111 -15.49 16.34 41.61
C GLU A 111 -13.95 16.41 41.60
N GLU A 112 -13.39 16.34 40.43
CA GLU A 112 -12.01 16.49 39.94
C GLU A 112 -11.49 15.25 39.21
N SER A 113 -12.20 14.78 38.18
CA SER A 113 -11.58 14.02 37.11
C SER A 113 -11.61 14.87 35.85
N LEU A 114 -10.49 15.58 35.59
CA LEU A 114 -10.14 16.02 34.27
C LEU A 114 -10.25 14.81 33.35
N GLU A 115 -11.18 14.86 32.42
CA GLU A 115 -11.27 13.91 31.31
C GLU A 115 -9.91 13.91 30.63
N GLU A 116 -9.02 12.96 30.95
CA GLU A 116 -7.98 12.53 30.04
C GLU A 116 -8.71 11.89 28.85
N GLU A 117 -9.12 12.74 27.94
CA GLU A 117 -9.56 12.37 26.62
C GLU A 117 -8.44 11.49 26.06
N HIS A 118 -8.64 10.17 26.01
CA HIS A 118 -7.64 9.20 25.58
C HIS A 118 -7.23 9.58 24.16
N ARG A 119 -6.10 10.28 24.06
CA ARG A 119 -5.58 10.86 22.82
C ARG A 119 -5.24 9.73 21.85
N ARG A 120 -6.06 9.56 20.81
CA ARG A 120 -5.78 8.62 19.74
C ARG A 120 -4.49 8.96 19.03
N LEU A 121 -3.72 7.93 18.68
CA LEU A 121 -2.43 8.07 18.03
C LEU A 121 -2.56 8.16 16.51
N PRO A 122 -1.69 8.93 15.84
CA PRO A 122 -1.59 8.92 14.38
C PRO A 122 -1.30 7.52 13.86
N VAL A 123 -1.86 7.19 12.71
CA VAL A 123 -1.70 5.89 12.06
C VAL A 123 -0.82 6.03 10.82
N MET A 124 0.19 5.18 10.70
CA MET A 124 1.03 5.06 9.51
C MET A 124 0.78 3.71 8.84
N VAL A 125 0.47 3.69 7.55
CA VAL A 125 0.17 2.46 6.81
C VAL A 125 1.26 2.20 5.80
N TRP A 126 2.01 1.10 5.99
CA TRP A 126 3.06 0.64 5.11
C TRP A 126 2.50 -0.17 3.93
N ILE A 127 2.83 0.27 2.71
CA ILE A 127 2.56 -0.45 1.47
C ILE A 127 3.90 -0.88 0.88
N HIS A 128 4.16 -2.18 0.90
CA HIS A 128 5.45 -2.72 0.50
C HIS A 128 5.73 -2.58 -1.00
N GLY A 129 7.01 -2.57 -1.35
CA GLY A 129 7.49 -2.67 -2.73
C GLY A 129 7.62 -4.10 -3.23
N GLY A 130 8.45 -4.31 -4.25
CA GLY A 130 8.72 -5.65 -4.80
C GLY A 130 8.20 -5.84 -6.23
N PHE A 131 8.16 -4.78 -7.04
CA PHE A 131 7.75 -4.83 -8.46
C PHE A 131 6.32 -5.28 -8.74
N TYR A 132 5.44 -5.29 -7.75
CA TYR A 132 4.14 -5.96 -7.82
C TYR A 132 4.22 -7.48 -8.04
N LEU A 133 5.35 -8.10 -7.75
CA LEU A 133 5.60 -9.52 -7.95
C LEU A 133 5.95 -10.26 -6.67
N THR A 134 6.49 -9.52 -5.68
CA THR A 134 6.95 -10.08 -4.42
C THR A 134 6.74 -9.11 -3.26
N GLY A 135 6.80 -9.65 -2.02
CA GLY A 135 6.67 -8.87 -0.78
C GLY A 135 5.44 -9.25 0.02
N GLY A 136 5.30 -8.67 1.19
CA GLY A 136 4.16 -8.88 2.09
C GLY A 136 4.33 -8.15 3.41
N SER A 137 3.25 -8.03 4.17
CA SER A 137 3.24 -7.40 5.50
C SER A 137 4.07 -8.17 6.52
N GLU A 138 4.20 -9.47 6.34
CA GLU A 138 4.81 -10.38 7.31
C GLU A 138 6.32 -10.60 7.08
N ASP A 139 6.94 -9.85 6.16
CA ASP A 139 8.39 -9.90 5.97
C ASP A 139 9.08 -9.37 7.24
N HIS A 140 9.93 -10.20 7.88
CA HIS A 140 10.60 -9.88 9.13
C HIS A 140 11.51 -8.63 9.04
N ARG A 141 12.01 -8.31 7.84
CA ARG A 141 12.77 -7.08 7.58
C ARG A 141 11.92 -5.81 7.77
N TYR A 142 10.60 -5.96 7.77
CA TYR A 142 9.66 -4.87 8.00
C TYR A 142 9.20 -4.81 9.46
N ASP A 143 10.10 -5.05 10.42
CA ASP A 143 9.82 -4.74 11.82
C ASP A 143 9.68 -3.22 11.98
N VAL A 144 8.48 -2.77 12.32
CA VAL A 144 8.14 -1.34 12.47
C VAL A 144 8.04 -0.91 13.94
N SER A 145 8.41 -1.77 14.88
CA SER A 145 8.31 -1.49 16.32
C SER A 145 9.12 -0.27 16.73
N SER A 146 10.35 -0.17 16.22
CA SER A 146 11.21 0.99 16.46
C SER A 146 10.68 2.30 15.84
N LEU A 147 9.94 2.23 14.73
CA LEU A 147 9.29 3.39 14.13
C LEU A 147 8.08 3.82 14.97
N ALA A 148 7.28 2.85 15.42
CA ALA A 148 6.13 3.10 16.28
C ALA A 148 6.53 3.80 17.58
N LEU A 149 7.53 3.27 18.28
CA LEU A 149 8.05 3.83 19.54
C LEU A 149 8.71 5.20 19.34
N ALA A 150 9.52 5.38 18.30
CA ALA A 150 10.23 6.64 18.07
C ALA A 150 9.30 7.82 17.79
N GLY A 151 8.10 7.55 17.34
CA GLY A 151 7.16 8.57 16.90
C GLY A 151 5.87 8.62 17.66
N ASP A 152 5.65 7.72 18.58
CA ASP A 152 4.37 7.60 19.25
C ASP A 152 3.22 7.50 18.22
N VAL A 153 3.34 6.51 17.34
CA VAL A 153 2.42 6.27 16.23
C VAL A 153 2.08 4.79 16.12
N ILE A 154 0.87 4.49 15.68
CA ILE A 154 0.50 3.13 15.29
C ILE A 154 0.99 2.88 13.87
N VAL A 155 1.62 1.73 13.62
CA VAL A 155 2.06 1.35 12.28
C VAL A 155 1.33 0.09 11.84
N VAL A 156 0.67 0.17 10.69
CA VAL A 156 -0.03 -0.95 10.05
C VAL A 156 0.73 -1.35 8.80
N LYS A 157 1.01 -2.64 8.63
CA LYS A 157 1.59 -3.19 7.39
C LYS A 157 0.51 -3.99 6.68
N ILE A 158 0.35 -3.80 5.37
CA ILE A 158 -0.67 -4.50 4.59
C ILE A 158 -0.05 -5.39 3.50
N SER A 159 -0.60 -6.60 3.32
CA SER A 159 -0.38 -7.43 2.13
C SER A 159 -1.46 -7.14 1.10
N TYR A 160 -1.17 -7.35 -0.18
CA TYR A 160 -2.10 -7.18 -1.29
C TYR A 160 -1.71 -8.14 -2.42
N ARG A 161 -2.64 -8.50 -3.30
CA ARG A 161 -2.37 -9.42 -4.43
C ARG A 161 -1.32 -8.87 -5.37
N LEU A 162 -0.50 -9.78 -5.84
CA LEU A 162 0.67 -9.55 -6.66
C LEU A 162 0.54 -10.22 -8.03
N GLY A 163 1.43 -9.86 -8.95
CA GLY A 163 1.56 -10.52 -10.22
C GLY A 163 0.29 -10.53 -11.06
N ALA A 164 0.04 -11.67 -11.69
CA ALA A 164 -1.15 -11.86 -12.53
C ALA A 164 -2.44 -11.76 -11.71
N GLU A 165 -2.46 -12.31 -10.49
CA GLU A 165 -3.65 -12.32 -9.64
C GLU A 165 -4.09 -10.90 -9.23
N GLY A 166 -3.11 -10.00 -9.01
CA GLY A 166 -3.38 -8.61 -8.65
C GLY A 166 -3.53 -7.66 -9.83
N TYR A 167 -2.89 -7.93 -10.97
CA TYR A 167 -2.68 -6.93 -12.02
C TYR A 167 -2.88 -7.43 -13.44
N ILE A 168 -3.52 -8.57 -13.66
CA ILE A 168 -4.02 -8.97 -14.97
C ILE A 168 -5.07 -7.96 -15.45
N TRP A 169 -5.07 -7.65 -16.76
CA TRP A 169 -6.01 -6.70 -17.36
C TRP A 169 -7.04 -7.41 -18.22
N HIS A 170 -8.20 -7.69 -17.63
CA HIS A 170 -9.34 -8.34 -18.29
C HIS A 170 -10.65 -7.61 -17.95
N PRO A 171 -10.79 -6.33 -18.37
CA PRO A 171 -11.91 -5.47 -17.95
C PRO A 171 -13.28 -5.99 -18.40
N GLU A 172 -13.34 -6.78 -19.49
CA GLU A 172 -14.57 -7.41 -19.98
C GLU A 172 -15.14 -8.42 -18.97
N ARG A 173 -14.27 -8.97 -18.11
CA ARG A 173 -14.61 -9.89 -17.00
C ARG A 173 -14.63 -9.19 -15.63
N GLY A 174 -14.55 -7.87 -15.61
CA GLY A 174 -14.48 -7.09 -14.37
C GLY A 174 -13.14 -7.15 -13.62
N VAL A 175 -12.11 -7.73 -14.25
CA VAL A 175 -10.79 -7.95 -13.62
C VAL A 175 -9.81 -6.88 -14.06
N ALA A 176 -9.52 -5.95 -13.15
CA ALA A 176 -8.55 -4.89 -13.37
C ALA A 176 -8.07 -4.31 -12.04
N ASN A 177 -6.75 -4.16 -11.89
CA ASN A 177 -6.13 -3.50 -10.72
C ASN A 177 -6.56 -4.08 -9.36
N LEU A 178 -6.79 -5.38 -9.27
CA LEU A 178 -7.30 -6.02 -8.05
C LEU A 178 -6.40 -5.75 -6.84
N GLY A 179 -5.07 -5.71 -7.02
CA GLY A 179 -4.15 -5.34 -5.96
C GLY A 179 -4.34 -3.89 -5.43
N LEU A 180 -4.84 -2.96 -6.24
CA LEU A 180 -5.24 -1.62 -5.75
C LEU A 180 -6.57 -1.68 -4.99
N GLU A 181 -7.50 -2.52 -5.41
CA GLU A 181 -8.76 -2.73 -4.68
C GLU A 181 -8.51 -3.39 -3.32
N ASP A 182 -7.54 -4.32 -3.23
CA ASP A 182 -7.09 -4.90 -1.97
C ASP A 182 -6.57 -3.82 -1.02
N GLN A 183 -5.72 -2.92 -1.51
CA GLN A 183 -5.18 -1.80 -0.72
C GLN A 183 -6.29 -0.84 -0.25
N LYS A 184 -7.27 -0.52 -1.09
CA LYS A 184 -8.44 0.28 -0.68
C LYS A 184 -9.26 -0.44 0.38
N THR A 185 -9.41 -1.76 0.27
CA THR A 185 -10.14 -2.58 1.24
C THR A 185 -9.41 -2.62 2.58
N ALA A 186 -8.07 -2.76 2.58
CA ALA A 186 -7.25 -2.64 3.79
C ALA A 186 -7.42 -1.28 4.47
N LEU A 187 -7.40 -0.19 3.70
CA LEU A 187 -7.59 1.16 4.23
C LEU A 187 -9.01 1.38 4.79
N ARG A 188 -10.05 0.77 4.18
CA ARG A 188 -11.41 0.76 4.75
C ARG A 188 -11.48 -0.02 6.05
N TRP A 189 -10.79 -1.18 6.10
CA TRP A 189 -10.70 -1.96 7.32
C TRP A 189 -10.02 -1.16 8.44
N ILE A 190 -8.90 -0.50 8.16
CA ILE A 190 -8.19 0.37 9.10
C ILE A 190 -9.13 1.47 9.61
N ARG A 191 -9.84 2.15 8.72
CA ARG A 191 -10.79 3.20 9.11
C ARG A 191 -11.86 2.71 10.09
N ARG A 192 -12.31 1.45 9.96
CA ARG A 192 -13.37 0.86 10.80
C ARG A 192 -12.85 0.31 12.13
N HIS A 193 -11.59 -0.13 12.17
CA HIS A 193 -11.09 -0.94 13.28
C HIS A 193 -9.93 -0.32 14.04
N ILE A 194 -9.20 0.63 13.49
CA ILE A 194 -7.94 1.10 14.09
C ILE A 194 -8.15 1.83 15.43
N ALA A 195 -9.34 2.35 15.67
CA ALA A 195 -9.71 2.94 16.95
C ALA A 195 -9.66 1.92 18.10
N SER A 196 -9.90 0.63 17.84
CA SER A 196 -9.78 -0.44 18.85
C SER A 196 -8.32 -0.71 19.26
N PHE A 197 -7.35 -0.20 18.50
CA PHE A 197 -5.92 -0.24 18.81
C PHE A 197 -5.40 1.12 19.33
N GLY A 198 -6.28 2.07 19.65
CA GLY A 198 -5.91 3.42 20.07
C GLY A 198 -5.54 4.37 18.93
N GLY A 199 -5.77 3.99 17.68
CA GLY A 199 -5.45 4.79 16.50
C GLY A 199 -6.52 5.80 16.12
N ASP A 200 -6.10 6.90 15.50
CA ASP A 200 -6.97 7.92 14.95
C ASP A 200 -7.28 7.65 13.48
N PRO A 201 -8.53 7.21 13.14
CA PRO A 201 -8.94 6.98 11.77
C PRO A 201 -8.99 8.24 10.91
N ASP A 202 -8.99 9.42 11.52
CA ASP A 202 -8.96 10.71 10.84
C ASP A 202 -7.55 11.30 10.75
N ASN A 203 -6.51 10.54 11.16
CA ASN A 203 -5.10 10.92 11.03
C ASN A 203 -4.26 9.77 10.47
N VAL A 204 -4.55 9.35 9.25
CA VAL A 204 -3.89 8.24 8.56
C VAL A 204 -2.89 8.76 7.52
N THR A 205 -1.63 8.33 7.63
CA THR A 205 -0.56 8.58 6.67
C THR A 205 -0.18 7.27 5.96
N VAL A 206 -0.37 7.19 4.65
CA VAL A 206 0.13 6.06 3.86
C VAL A 206 1.58 6.30 3.46
N PHE A 207 2.44 5.30 3.60
CA PHE A 207 3.82 5.39 3.12
C PHE A 207 4.24 4.09 2.44
N GLY A 208 5.10 4.21 1.45
CA GLY A 208 5.53 3.04 0.69
C GLY A 208 6.75 3.34 -0.14
N GLN A 209 7.44 2.29 -0.55
CA GLN A 209 8.65 2.38 -1.34
C GLN A 209 8.48 1.65 -2.67
N SER A 210 9.12 2.16 -3.75
CA SER A 210 9.10 1.48 -5.06
C SER A 210 7.69 1.24 -5.58
N ALA A 211 7.30 -0.02 -5.81
CA ALA A 211 5.94 -0.40 -6.21
C ALA A 211 4.88 0.06 -5.20
N GLY A 212 5.18 0.04 -3.90
CA GLY A 212 4.27 0.57 -2.87
C GLY A 212 4.06 2.08 -2.99
N ALA A 213 5.12 2.84 -3.26
CA ALA A 213 5.01 4.27 -3.52
C ALA A 213 4.27 4.56 -4.84
N HIS A 214 4.49 3.73 -5.88
CA HIS A 214 3.74 3.81 -7.13
C HIS A 214 2.25 3.46 -6.93
N SER A 215 1.95 2.50 -6.04
CA SER A 215 0.58 2.20 -5.61
C SER A 215 -0.10 3.41 -4.97
N ILE A 216 0.58 4.12 -4.07
CA ILE A 216 0.04 5.33 -3.44
C ILE A 216 -0.29 6.40 -4.50
N ALA A 217 0.60 6.63 -5.46
CA ALA A 217 0.30 7.54 -6.58
C ALA A 217 -0.91 7.06 -7.40
N SER A 218 -1.03 5.75 -7.61
CA SER A 218 -2.13 5.13 -8.32
C SER A 218 -3.45 5.24 -7.54
N LEU A 219 -3.41 5.07 -6.22
CA LEU A 219 -4.57 5.29 -5.34
C LEU A 219 -5.03 6.75 -5.44
N ILE A 220 -4.14 7.73 -5.29
CA ILE A 220 -4.48 9.15 -5.45
C ILE A 220 -5.12 9.40 -6.83
N ALA A 221 -4.54 8.86 -7.91
CA ALA A 221 -5.07 9.03 -9.26
C ALA A 221 -6.41 8.33 -9.49
N SER A 222 -6.72 7.26 -8.73
CA SER A 222 -7.98 6.50 -8.81
C SER A 222 -9.09 7.04 -7.91
N ALA A 223 -8.81 8.04 -7.07
CA ALA A 223 -9.83 8.67 -6.25
C ALA A 223 -10.93 9.32 -7.13
N ASP A 224 -12.16 9.29 -6.66
CA ASP A 224 -13.31 9.84 -7.39
C ASP A 224 -13.21 11.36 -7.45
N ASP A 225 -12.96 11.97 -6.31
CA ASP A 225 -12.77 13.42 -6.14
C ASP A 225 -11.83 13.72 -4.95
N VAL A 226 -11.69 15.00 -4.62
CA VAL A 226 -11.06 15.45 -3.38
C VAL A 226 -12.05 16.28 -2.56
N GLU A 227 -11.89 16.24 -1.24
CA GLU A 227 -12.64 17.09 -0.32
C GLU A 227 -12.32 18.58 -0.63
N PRO A 228 -13.34 19.45 -0.78
CA PRO A 228 -13.13 20.82 -1.32
C PRO A 228 -12.24 21.75 -0.49
N ILE A 229 -12.18 21.54 0.83
CA ILE A 229 -11.43 22.41 1.76
C ILE A 229 -10.02 21.89 1.99
N THR A 230 -9.90 20.58 2.23
CA THR A 230 -8.66 19.93 2.64
C THR A 230 -7.88 19.31 1.49
N ASN A 231 -8.49 19.18 0.29
CA ASN A 231 -7.97 18.46 -0.87
C ASN A 231 -7.66 16.97 -0.62
N VAL A 232 -8.21 16.36 0.43
CA VAL A 232 -8.02 14.95 0.74
C VAL A 232 -8.76 14.08 -0.28
N PRO A 233 -8.11 13.03 -0.84
CA PRO A 233 -8.74 12.13 -1.80
C PRO A 233 -9.90 11.35 -1.19
N ARG A 234 -11.02 11.22 -1.94
CA ARG A 234 -12.19 10.45 -1.55
C ARG A 234 -12.43 9.28 -2.49
N PHE A 235 -12.89 8.17 -1.90
CA PHE A 235 -13.12 6.89 -2.56
C PHE A 235 -14.54 6.40 -2.25
N GLY A 236 -15.47 6.58 -3.17
CA GLY A 236 -16.88 6.34 -2.89
C GLY A 236 -17.45 7.29 -1.83
N GLY A 237 -16.91 8.51 -1.74
CA GLY A 237 -17.26 9.49 -0.71
C GLY A 237 -16.49 9.38 0.61
N GLU A 238 -15.73 8.29 0.82
CA GLU A 238 -14.94 8.07 2.04
C GLU A 238 -13.52 8.64 1.91
N VAL A 239 -13.00 9.20 2.99
CA VAL A 239 -11.58 9.54 3.15
C VAL A 239 -10.87 8.34 3.76
N LEU A 240 -9.88 7.79 3.05
CA LEU A 240 -9.14 6.61 3.50
C LEU A 240 -7.76 6.94 4.08
N PHE A 241 -7.17 8.07 3.70
CA PHE A 241 -5.90 8.57 4.25
C PHE A 241 -5.78 10.08 4.05
N HIS A 242 -4.98 10.72 4.88
CA HIS A 242 -4.87 12.18 5.02
C HIS A 242 -3.51 12.73 4.57
N ARG A 243 -2.48 11.87 4.55
CA ARG A 243 -1.11 12.20 4.12
C ARG A 243 -0.50 11.04 3.38
N ALA A 244 0.51 11.33 2.56
CA ALA A 244 1.21 10.32 1.79
C ALA A 244 2.72 10.57 1.71
N ILE A 245 3.52 9.51 1.85
CA ILE A 245 4.97 9.53 1.65
C ILE A 245 5.32 8.51 0.55
N LEU A 246 5.82 8.99 -0.57
CA LEU A 246 6.19 8.18 -1.72
C LEU A 246 7.72 8.09 -1.81
N GLN A 247 8.29 6.92 -1.47
CA GLN A 247 9.73 6.67 -1.48
C GLN A 247 10.14 6.02 -2.79
N SER A 248 10.96 6.71 -3.58
CA SER A 248 11.45 6.22 -4.89
C SER A 248 10.37 5.61 -5.78
N PRO A 249 9.22 6.28 -6.00
CA PRO A 249 8.18 5.74 -6.87
C PRO A 249 8.68 5.70 -8.33
N PRO A 250 8.62 4.55 -9.02
CA PRO A 250 9.06 4.43 -10.41
C PRO A 250 8.01 5.01 -11.38
N LEU A 251 7.62 6.27 -11.20
CA LEU A 251 6.56 6.93 -11.97
C LEU A 251 6.88 7.13 -13.46
N GLY A 252 8.13 6.82 -13.86
CA GLY A 252 8.49 6.73 -15.28
C GLY A 252 8.06 5.42 -15.95
N ASN A 253 7.62 4.43 -15.18
CA ASN A 253 7.14 3.13 -15.66
C ASN A 253 5.63 3.09 -15.62
N THR A 254 5.02 2.98 -16.78
CA THR A 254 3.56 2.91 -16.94
C THR A 254 3.19 1.89 -17.96
N ILE A 255 2.02 1.31 -17.84
CA ILE A 255 1.45 0.39 -18.81
C ILE A 255 0.13 0.93 -19.35
N THR A 256 -0.01 0.97 -20.67
CA THR A 256 -1.28 1.37 -21.29
C THR A 256 -2.27 0.19 -21.29
N PRO A 257 -3.61 0.42 -21.35
CA PRO A 257 -4.59 -0.66 -21.47
C PRO A 257 -4.28 -1.63 -22.62
N LYS A 258 -3.85 -1.11 -23.78
CA LYS A 258 -3.47 -1.92 -24.93
C LYS A 258 -2.24 -2.80 -24.68
N ALA A 259 -1.26 -2.27 -23.94
CA ALA A 259 -0.05 -3.04 -23.58
C ALA A 259 -0.38 -4.08 -22.51
N ALA A 260 -1.20 -3.74 -21.53
CA ALA A 260 -1.67 -4.65 -20.49
C ALA A 260 -2.50 -5.82 -21.08
N ALA A 261 -3.41 -5.54 -22.02
CA ALA A 261 -4.15 -6.58 -22.73
C ALA A 261 -3.22 -7.56 -23.50
N LYS A 262 -2.10 -7.07 -24.06
CA LYS A 262 -1.10 -7.94 -24.67
C LYS A 262 -0.34 -8.80 -23.66
N VAL A 263 -0.07 -8.27 -22.48
CA VAL A 263 0.52 -9.03 -21.36
C VAL A 263 -0.44 -10.11 -20.90
N THR A 264 -1.71 -9.77 -20.69
CA THR A 264 -2.78 -10.71 -20.33
C THR A 264 -2.89 -11.84 -21.35
N ALA A 265 -2.95 -11.50 -22.64
CA ALA A 265 -3.01 -12.50 -23.70
C ALA A 265 -1.80 -13.46 -23.69
N ALA A 266 -0.59 -12.92 -23.55
CA ALA A 266 0.63 -13.75 -23.47
C ALA A 266 0.63 -14.62 -22.21
N PHE A 267 0.15 -14.11 -21.08
CA PHE A 267 0.02 -14.86 -19.84
C PHE A 267 -0.96 -16.03 -19.99
N LEU A 268 -2.17 -15.78 -20.53
CA LEU A 268 -3.17 -16.82 -20.73
C LEU A 268 -2.73 -17.88 -21.76
N ASP A 269 -2.00 -17.50 -22.80
CA ASP A 269 -1.41 -18.45 -23.75
C ASP A 269 -0.40 -19.39 -23.07
N ARG A 270 0.45 -18.84 -22.19
CA ARG A 270 1.44 -19.64 -21.44
C ARG A 270 0.76 -20.51 -20.40
N LEU A 271 -0.18 -19.95 -19.65
CA LEU A 271 -0.95 -20.67 -18.64
C LEU A 271 -1.69 -21.85 -19.26
N SER A 272 -2.36 -21.65 -20.41
CA SER A 272 -3.02 -22.73 -21.15
C SER A 272 -2.04 -23.84 -21.57
N SER A 273 -0.82 -23.47 -21.98
CA SER A 273 0.22 -24.44 -22.35
C SER A 273 0.72 -25.23 -21.15
N ILE A 274 1.02 -24.56 -20.04
CA ILE A 274 1.53 -25.17 -18.80
C ILE A 274 0.47 -26.10 -18.18
N ALA A 275 -0.79 -25.65 -18.11
CA ALA A 275 -1.88 -26.43 -17.56
C ALA A 275 -2.38 -27.57 -18.49
N GLY A 276 -1.75 -27.75 -19.66
CA GLY A 276 -2.15 -28.81 -20.61
C GLY A 276 -3.52 -28.60 -21.25
N LEU A 277 -4.06 -27.38 -21.20
CA LEU A 277 -5.35 -27.02 -21.80
C LEU A 277 -5.19 -26.81 -23.32
N GLY A 278 -4.66 -27.82 -24.02
CA GLY A 278 -4.49 -27.80 -25.46
C GLY A 278 -5.81 -27.62 -26.18
N GLY A 279 -5.92 -26.58 -27.04
CA GLY A 279 -7.11 -26.35 -27.84
C GLY A 279 -7.31 -27.41 -28.91
N VAL A 280 -8.54 -27.66 -29.28
CA VAL A 280 -8.87 -28.42 -30.50
C VAL A 280 -8.44 -27.61 -31.72
N PRO A 281 -8.08 -28.24 -32.85
CA PRO A 281 -7.54 -27.55 -34.04
C PRO A 281 -8.40 -26.40 -34.58
N GLU A 282 -9.71 -26.41 -34.32
CA GLU A 282 -10.67 -25.42 -34.80
C GLU A 282 -10.89 -24.25 -33.81
N GLU A 283 -10.35 -24.31 -32.59
CA GLU A 283 -10.51 -23.28 -31.55
C GLU A 283 -9.63 -22.06 -31.82
N SER A 284 -10.23 -20.87 -31.83
CA SER A 284 -9.45 -19.63 -31.97
C SER A 284 -8.60 -19.36 -30.72
N ALA A 285 -7.50 -18.62 -30.88
CA ALA A 285 -6.64 -18.24 -29.76
C ALA A 285 -7.42 -17.43 -28.69
N ARG A 286 -8.45 -16.68 -29.07
CA ARG A 286 -9.31 -15.94 -28.15
C ARG A 286 -10.15 -16.90 -27.30
N GLU A 287 -10.84 -17.84 -27.92
CA GLU A 287 -11.67 -18.82 -27.21
C GLU A 287 -10.85 -19.64 -26.22
N ARG A 288 -9.67 -20.09 -26.63
CA ARG A 288 -8.74 -20.81 -25.76
C ARG A 288 -8.33 -19.99 -24.52
N ARG A 289 -8.06 -18.69 -24.68
CA ARG A 289 -7.75 -17.80 -23.55
C ARG A 289 -8.92 -17.62 -22.61
N GLU A 290 -10.14 -17.42 -23.12
CA GLU A 290 -11.34 -17.31 -22.30
C GLU A 290 -11.58 -18.60 -21.51
N LYS A 291 -11.49 -19.75 -22.15
CA LYS A 291 -11.61 -21.05 -21.50
C LYS A 291 -10.52 -21.26 -20.43
N CYS A 292 -9.26 -20.89 -20.75
CA CYS A 292 -8.17 -20.96 -19.80
C CYS A 292 -8.41 -20.05 -18.59
N PHE A 293 -8.95 -18.84 -18.82
CA PHE A 293 -9.30 -17.92 -17.74
C PHE A 293 -10.42 -18.48 -16.86
N ASP A 294 -11.49 -19.04 -17.45
CA ASP A 294 -12.58 -19.67 -16.69
C ASP A 294 -12.06 -20.83 -15.83
N LYS A 295 -11.21 -21.71 -16.38
CA LYS A 295 -10.56 -22.79 -15.63
C LYS A 295 -9.61 -22.28 -14.52
N ALA A 296 -8.96 -21.16 -14.76
CA ALA A 296 -8.13 -20.51 -13.74
C ALA A 296 -8.98 -19.94 -12.59
N VAL A 297 -10.15 -19.41 -12.88
CA VAL A 297 -11.12 -18.94 -11.86
C VAL A 297 -11.70 -20.11 -11.06
N GLU A 298 -12.09 -21.20 -11.73
CA GLU A 298 -12.62 -22.42 -11.09
C GLU A 298 -11.57 -23.09 -10.17
N GLY A 299 -10.29 -23.07 -10.55
CA GLY A 299 -9.19 -23.59 -9.75
C GLY A 299 -8.94 -25.10 -9.87
N ASP A 300 -9.79 -25.84 -10.57
CA ASP A 300 -9.72 -27.31 -10.61
C ASP A 300 -8.61 -27.83 -11.54
N GLU A 301 -8.49 -27.28 -12.73
CA GLU A 301 -7.50 -27.69 -13.75
C GLU A 301 -6.28 -26.80 -13.79
N VAL A 302 -6.40 -25.55 -13.30
CA VAL A 302 -5.32 -24.56 -13.26
C VAL A 302 -4.92 -24.30 -11.81
N THR A 303 -3.78 -24.86 -11.42
CA THR A 303 -3.24 -24.69 -10.07
C THR A 303 -2.57 -23.33 -9.88
N LEU A 304 -2.28 -22.99 -8.65
CA LEU A 304 -1.54 -21.77 -8.29
C LEU A 304 -0.11 -21.82 -8.85
N GLU A 305 0.52 -22.99 -8.81
CA GLU A 305 1.87 -23.20 -9.38
C GLU A 305 1.89 -22.90 -10.88
N HIS A 306 0.85 -23.34 -11.62
CA HIS A 306 0.73 -23.02 -13.05
C HIS A 306 0.66 -21.51 -13.30
N ILE A 307 -0.06 -20.77 -12.44
CA ILE A 307 -0.17 -19.30 -12.53
C ILE A 307 1.18 -18.64 -12.30
N ILE A 308 1.90 -19.05 -11.24
CA ILE A 308 3.21 -18.50 -10.89
C ILE A 308 4.24 -18.80 -11.98
N GLU A 309 4.27 -20.04 -12.52
CA GLU A 309 5.16 -20.43 -13.60
C GLU A 309 4.89 -19.63 -14.88
N ALA A 310 3.62 -19.52 -15.29
CA ALA A 310 3.22 -18.73 -16.47
C ALA A 310 3.62 -17.25 -16.32
N GLN A 311 3.47 -16.70 -15.13
CA GLN A 311 3.89 -15.33 -14.80
C GLN A 311 5.40 -15.13 -14.99
N ASP A 312 6.22 -16.04 -14.47
CA ASP A 312 7.67 -15.95 -14.54
C ASP A 312 8.19 -16.11 -15.97
N GLU A 313 7.58 -16.97 -16.75
CA GLU A 313 7.92 -17.11 -18.17
C GLU A 313 7.60 -15.83 -18.96
N VAL A 314 6.43 -15.23 -18.76
CA VAL A 314 6.07 -13.97 -19.44
C VAL A 314 6.97 -12.83 -18.99
N LYS A 315 7.38 -12.78 -17.72
CA LYS A 315 8.35 -11.84 -17.20
C LYS A 315 9.73 -12.00 -17.87
N SER A 316 10.19 -13.24 -18.04
CA SER A 316 11.48 -13.54 -18.69
C SER A 316 11.53 -13.12 -20.15
N MET A 317 10.40 -13.18 -20.87
CA MET A 317 10.28 -12.77 -22.27
C MET A 317 10.33 -11.24 -22.47
N ARG A 318 10.14 -10.47 -21.41
CA ARG A 318 10.06 -9.01 -21.46
C ARG A 318 10.98 -8.38 -20.42
N LEU A 319 11.93 -7.59 -20.88
CA LEU A 319 12.79 -6.79 -20.01
C LEU A 319 11.95 -5.65 -19.38
N GLY A 320 11.34 -5.89 -18.21
CA GLY A 320 10.66 -4.81 -17.48
C GLY A 320 9.48 -5.25 -16.63
N LEU A 321 8.84 -4.25 -16.01
CA LEU A 321 7.61 -4.42 -15.23
C LEU A 321 6.45 -4.73 -16.17
N ILE A 322 5.76 -5.84 -15.94
CA ILE A 322 4.69 -6.34 -16.81
C ILE A 322 3.32 -6.32 -16.13
N PHE A 323 3.28 -6.61 -14.84
CA PHE A 323 2.06 -6.55 -14.04
C PHE A 323 2.08 -5.24 -13.24
N LEU A 324 1.48 -4.21 -13.80
CA LEU A 324 1.41 -2.86 -13.24
C LEU A 324 -0.04 -2.41 -13.16
N PRO A 325 -0.37 -1.52 -12.22
CA PRO A 325 -1.65 -0.84 -12.26
C PRO A 325 -1.89 -0.18 -13.62
N VAL A 326 -3.06 -0.44 -14.19
CA VAL A 326 -3.47 0.15 -15.48
C VAL A 326 -4.39 1.33 -15.19
N LEU A 327 -3.86 2.54 -15.36
CA LEU A 327 -4.61 3.76 -15.20
C LEU A 327 -4.55 4.56 -16.51
N ARG A 328 -5.61 5.31 -16.82
CA ARG A 328 -5.63 6.21 -17.98
C ARG A 328 -4.56 7.31 -17.85
N ASP A 329 -4.40 7.82 -16.64
CA ASP A 329 -3.37 8.80 -16.27
C ASP A 329 -3.04 8.64 -14.78
N TYR A 330 -1.92 7.97 -14.44
CA TYR A 330 -1.45 7.81 -13.07
C TYR A 330 -0.97 9.12 -12.44
N MET A 331 -0.74 10.15 -13.25
CA MET A 331 -0.49 11.52 -12.79
C MET A 331 -1.78 12.33 -12.62
N ARG A 332 -2.96 11.72 -12.84
CA ARG A 332 -4.24 12.39 -12.62
C ARG A 332 -4.32 12.88 -11.18
N ILE A 333 -4.68 14.13 -11.03
CA ILE A 333 -5.14 14.68 -9.75
C ILE A 333 -6.67 14.71 -9.83
N PRO A 334 -7.37 14.09 -8.87
CA PRO A 334 -8.84 14.11 -8.86
C PRO A 334 -9.38 15.54 -8.85
N PRO A 335 -10.52 15.80 -9.48
CA PRO A 335 -11.11 17.14 -9.46
C PRO A 335 -11.56 17.51 -8.05
N VAL A 336 -11.47 18.79 -7.70
CA VAL A 336 -12.09 19.31 -6.46
C VAL A 336 -13.61 19.11 -6.56
N GLY A 337 -14.20 18.46 -5.55
CA GLY A 337 -15.57 17.99 -5.59
C GLY A 337 -16.56 19.10 -5.91
N ARG A 338 -17.24 18.97 -7.03
CA ARG A 338 -18.58 19.52 -7.23
C ARG A 338 -19.53 18.43 -6.76
N GLN A 339 -20.56 18.78 -5.98
CA GLN A 339 -21.63 17.84 -5.64
C GLN A 339 -21.99 17.02 -6.87
N SER A 340 -21.83 15.71 -6.79
CA SER A 340 -22.17 14.80 -7.87
C SER A 340 -23.68 14.78 -8.06
N VAL A 341 -24.17 15.65 -8.94
CA VAL A 341 -25.43 15.38 -9.64
C VAL A 341 -25.13 14.12 -10.47
N GLY A 342 -25.80 13.04 -10.15
CA GLY A 342 -25.58 11.72 -10.72
C GLY A 342 -25.33 11.77 -12.23
N ARG A 343 -24.14 11.38 -12.62
CA ARG A 343 -23.81 11.00 -13.98
C ARG A 343 -23.42 9.54 -13.95
N ASP A 344 -24.25 8.79 -14.61
CA ASP A 344 -24.07 7.38 -14.92
C ASP A 344 -22.63 7.06 -15.29
N ARG A 345 -22.13 5.98 -14.72
CA ARG A 345 -20.85 5.36 -15.06
C ARG A 345 -20.97 4.79 -16.47
N ASP A 346 -20.48 5.53 -17.45
CA ASP A 346 -20.32 5.04 -18.81
C ASP A 346 -19.09 4.08 -18.86
N CYS A 347 -19.30 2.88 -18.35
CA CYS A 347 -18.54 1.70 -18.72
C CYS A 347 -19.19 1.19 -20.00
N GLY A 348 -18.62 1.53 -21.15
CA GLY A 348 -19.13 1.24 -22.47
C GLY A 348 -19.85 -0.11 -22.60
N GLN A 349 -21.16 -0.09 -22.60
CA GLN A 349 -22.00 -1.15 -23.17
C GLN A 349 -22.63 -0.65 -24.45
N PRO A 350 -22.73 -1.48 -25.49
CA PRO A 350 -23.35 -1.09 -26.73
C PRO A 350 -24.88 -1.06 -26.62
N ASN A 351 -25.44 0.02 -27.16
CA ASN A 351 -26.84 0.29 -27.36
C ASN A 351 -27.67 -0.95 -27.81
N ARG A 352 -28.76 -1.25 -27.11
CA ARG A 352 -29.97 -1.85 -27.71
C ARG A 352 -31.21 -1.25 -27.08
N GLY A 353 -32.01 -0.63 -27.96
CA GLY A 353 -33.46 -0.60 -27.94
C GLY A 353 -34.16 0.41 -27.05
N ALA A 354 -34.66 1.44 -27.67
CA ALA A 354 -35.65 2.38 -27.17
C ALA A 354 -36.98 1.70 -26.78
N ALA A 355 -37.48 2.03 -25.60
CA ALA A 355 -38.92 1.98 -25.33
C ALA A 355 -39.27 3.16 -24.42
N THR A 356 -40.09 4.03 -24.97
CA THR A 356 -40.76 5.17 -24.35
C THR A 356 -41.76 4.73 -23.29
N CYS A 357 -41.71 5.36 -22.11
CA CYS A 357 -42.93 5.58 -21.30
C CYS A 357 -42.80 6.90 -20.54
N ALA A 358 -43.83 7.71 -20.69
CA ALA A 358 -44.00 9.04 -20.12
C ALA A 358 -44.72 8.98 -18.76
N HIS A 359 -44.65 10.16 -18.06
CA HIS A 359 -45.49 10.60 -16.91
C HIS A 359 -45.17 9.96 -15.55
N GLU A 360 -44.96 10.68 -14.47
CA GLU A 360 -45.69 11.84 -13.90
C GLU A 360 -44.85 12.45 -12.77
N GLN A 361 -44.88 13.77 -12.60
CA GLN A 361 -44.49 14.42 -11.34
C GLN A 361 -45.70 14.38 -10.38
N PRO A 362 -45.43 14.29 -9.07
CA PRO A 362 -45.96 15.31 -8.18
C PRO A 362 -45.06 15.66 -6.98
N GLY A 363 -45.16 16.91 -6.55
CA GLY A 363 -45.22 17.29 -5.12
C GLY A 363 -43.89 17.75 -4.50
N ARG A 364 -43.74 19.06 -4.44
CA ARG A 364 -42.93 19.77 -3.43
C ARG A 364 -43.48 19.47 -2.02
N ASP A 365 -42.58 19.60 -1.07
CA ASP A 365 -42.72 19.73 0.39
C ASP A 365 -42.43 18.47 1.23
N ALA A 366 -41.23 18.47 1.79
CA ALA A 366 -40.97 18.21 3.20
C ALA A 366 -39.47 18.25 3.51
N LEU A 367 -38.99 19.41 3.92
CA LEU A 367 -37.75 19.56 4.68
C LEU A 367 -37.93 18.88 6.04
N SER A 368 -37.37 17.71 6.24
CA SER A 368 -37.13 17.17 7.58
C SER A 368 -35.64 17.27 7.89
N SER A 369 -35.35 18.08 8.89
CA SER A 369 -34.06 18.39 9.49
C SER A 369 -33.34 17.11 9.96
N VAL A 370 -32.17 16.86 9.37
CA VAL A 370 -31.15 15.95 9.93
C VAL A 370 -30.47 16.71 11.06
N PRO A 371 -30.28 16.11 12.26
CA PRO A 371 -29.61 16.77 13.39
C PRO A 371 -28.17 17.14 13.01
N GLY A 372 -27.79 18.36 13.36
CA GLY A 372 -26.57 19.02 12.95
C GLY A 372 -25.30 18.23 13.27
N GLN A 373 -24.47 18.09 12.24
CA GLN A 373 -23.04 17.91 12.47
C GLN A 373 -22.51 19.19 13.18
N PRO A 374 -21.65 19.05 14.18
CA PRO A 374 -21.05 20.21 14.81
C PRO A 374 -20.26 20.99 13.77
N ASN A 375 -20.56 22.28 13.72
CA ASN A 375 -19.88 23.27 12.90
C ASN A 375 -18.39 23.28 13.31
N ARG A 376 -17.53 22.51 12.62
CA ARG A 376 -16.07 22.57 12.81
C ARG A 376 -15.64 23.94 12.34
N GLY A 377 -15.35 24.82 13.32
CA GLY A 377 -14.76 26.12 13.08
C GLY A 377 -13.54 26.02 12.17
N ALA A 378 -13.18 27.14 11.53
CA ALA A 378 -12.11 27.26 10.56
C ALA A 378 -10.91 26.36 10.91
N THR A 379 -10.70 25.29 10.12
CA THR A 379 -9.63 24.31 10.34
C THR A 379 -8.30 25.02 10.15
N ASP A 380 -7.49 24.96 11.19
CA ASP A 380 -6.15 25.56 11.29
C ASP A 380 -5.19 24.80 10.37
N GLY A 381 -5.31 24.90 9.08
CA GLY A 381 -4.44 24.36 8.01
C GLY A 381 -3.88 22.94 8.16
N LYS A 382 -4.08 22.31 9.33
CA LYS A 382 -3.54 20.98 9.69
C LYS A 382 -4.21 19.83 8.96
N ASP A 383 -5.45 20.02 8.53
CA ASP A 383 -6.26 18.97 7.91
C ASP A 383 -6.09 18.88 6.38
N ARG A 384 -5.20 19.68 5.79
CA ARG A 384 -4.96 19.65 4.34
C ARG A 384 -4.17 18.41 3.93
N PHE A 385 -4.53 17.87 2.78
CA PHE A 385 -3.78 16.77 2.18
C PHE A 385 -2.34 17.18 1.85
N ARG A 386 -1.37 16.41 2.35
CA ARG A 386 0.06 16.66 2.17
C ARG A 386 0.76 15.43 1.62
N VAL A 387 1.70 15.67 0.73
CA VAL A 387 2.43 14.58 0.05
C VAL A 387 3.93 14.86 0.08
N ILE A 388 4.72 13.85 0.42
CA ILE A 388 6.18 13.84 0.24
C ILE A 388 6.49 12.89 -0.91
N VAL A 389 7.33 13.33 -1.85
CA VAL A 389 7.80 12.48 -2.96
C VAL A 389 9.33 12.49 -2.95
N GLY A 390 9.93 11.35 -2.66
CA GLY A 390 11.38 11.21 -2.59
C GLY A 390 11.97 10.32 -3.66
N TYR A 391 13.29 10.40 -3.79
CA TYR A 391 14.10 9.51 -4.62
C TYR A 391 15.52 9.41 -4.04
N ASN A 392 16.23 8.32 -4.38
CA ASN A 392 17.61 8.13 -3.99
C ASN A 392 18.55 8.58 -5.12
N ALA A 393 19.73 9.09 -4.77
CA ALA A 393 20.66 9.67 -5.74
C ALA A 393 21.11 8.68 -6.83
N ASP A 394 21.22 7.40 -6.46
CA ASP A 394 21.67 6.30 -7.31
C ASP A 394 20.61 5.19 -7.45
N ASP A 395 19.31 5.53 -7.41
CA ASP A 395 18.18 4.58 -7.44
C ASP A 395 18.34 3.45 -8.49
N ALA A 396 18.91 3.74 -9.65
CA ALA A 396 19.05 2.76 -10.72
C ALA A 396 20.23 1.79 -10.58
N SER A 397 21.13 1.97 -9.59
CA SER A 397 22.36 1.17 -9.46
C SER A 397 22.12 -0.34 -9.42
N PRO A 398 21.20 -0.89 -8.59
CA PRO A 398 21.00 -2.33 -8.51
C PRO A 398 20.53 -2.93 -9.85
N TYR A 399 19.70 -2.21 -10.58
CA TYR A 399 19.16 -2.67 -11.86
C TYR A 399 20.24 -2.73 -12.92
N ILE A 400 21.08 -1.69 -13.02
CA ILE A 400 22.18 -1.64 -13.99
C ILE A 400 23.18 -2.73 -13.72
N ARG A 401 23.54 -2.95 -12.45
CA ARG A 401 24.44 -4.03 -12.08
C ARG A 401 23.91 -5.39 -12.52
N LYS A 402 22.61 -5.65 -12.30
CA LYS A 402 21.96 -6.90 -12.70
C LYS A 402 21.91 -7.07 -14.23
N TRP A 403 21.49 -6.03 -14.95
CA TRP A 403 21.21 -6.13 -16.39
C TRP A 403 22.44 -6.00 -17.27
N THR A 404 23.49 -5.32 -16.79
CA THR A 404 24.67 -4.98 -17.57
C THR A 404 25.97 -5.28 -16.82
N GLY A 405 26.08 -6.47 -16.23
CA GLY A 405 27.20 -6.83 -15.36
C GLY A 405 28.60 -6.48 -15.89
N PHE A 406 28.81 -6.54 -17.22
CA PHE A 406 30.06 -6.12 -17.84
C PHE A 406 30.25 -4.58 -17.83
N LEU A 407 29.19 -3.79 -18.02
CA LEU A 407 29.26 -2.32 -17.96
C LEU A 407 29.48 -1.80 -16.55
N TRP A 408 29.11 -2.58 -15.52
CA TRP A 408 29.29 -2.20 -14.13
C TRP A 408 30.76 -1.91 -13.78
N LYS A 409 31.69 -2.63 -14.40
CA LYS A 409 33.13 -2.47 -14.19
C LYS A 409 33.77 -1.40 -15.09
N THR A 410 32.97 -0.66 -15.87
CA THR A 410 33.47 0.37 -16.80
C THR A 410 33.18 1.79 -16.31
N PRO A 411 33.88 2.82 -16.83
CA PRO A 411 33.55 4.21 -16.54
C PRO A 411 32.14 4.64 -16.94
N LEU A 412 31.46 3.87 -17.81
CA LEU A 412 30.09 4.15 -18.25
C LEU A 412 29.04 3.90 -17.16
N ARG A 413 29.41 3.21 -16.06
CA ARG A 413 28.52 2.93 -14.94
C ARG A 413 27.81 4.19 -14.43
N ARG A 414 28.59 5.19 -14.00
CA ARG A 414 28.04 6.42 -13.39
C ARG A 414 27.09 7.19 -14.31
N PRO A 415 27.42 7.49 -15.57
CA PRO A 415 26.50 8.11 -16.51
C PRO A 415 25.21 7.32 -16.71
N LEU A 416 25.28 5.99 -16.79
CA LEU A 416 24.14 5.13 -17.01
C LEU A 416 23.22 5.07 -15.78
N VAL A 417 23.79 4.94 -14.58
CA VAL A 417 23.04 5.03 -13.30
C VAL A 417 22.31 6.35 -13.24
N LYS A 418 23.00 7.47 -13.46
CA LYS A 418 22.38 8.80 -13.43
C LYS A 418 21.27 8.95 -14.46
N PHE A 419 21.51 8.49 -15.70
CA PHE A 419 20.51 8.58 -16.77
C PHE A 419 19.22 7.81 -16.41
N LEU A 420 19.33 6.57 -15.93
CA LEU A 420 18.18 5.75 -15.59
C LEU A 420 17.52 6.22 -14.28
N THR A 421 18.27 6.65 -13.27
CA THR A 421 17.72 7.30 -12.07
C THR A 421 16.91 8.53 -12.46
N ASP A 422 17.45 9.39 -13.32
CA ASP A 422 16.75 10.57 -13.82
C ASP A 422 15.47 10.21 -14.60
N LYS A 423 15.52 9.17 -15.44
CA LYS A 423 14.41 8.79 -16.32
C LYS A 423 13.27 8.13 -15.57
N VAL A 424 13.57 7.23 -14.63
CA VAL A 424 12.57 6.37 -13.99
C VAL A 424 12.06 6.96 -12.66
N PHE A 425 12.94 7.56 -11.88
CA PHE A 425 12.63 8.00 -10.51
C PHE A 425 12.61 9.53 -10.38
N ARG A 426 13.75 10.20 -10.54
CA ARG A 426 13.92 11.61 -10.17
C ARG A 426 13.02 12.55 -10.96
N LYS A 427 13.14 12.58 -12.31
CA LYS A 427 12.34 13.52 -13.12
C LYS A 427 10.84 13.27 -13.01
N PRO A 428 10.34 12.02 -13.04
CA PRO A 428 8.93 11.73 -12.80
C PRO A 428 8.47 12.16 -11.40
N ALA A 429 9.23 11.90 -10.34
CA ALA A 429 8.89 12.33 -8.97
C ALA A 429 8.77 13.85 -8.86
N LEU A 430 9.73 14.60 -9.40
CA LEU A 430 9.70 16.06 -9.40
C LEU A 430 8.51 16.61 -10.21
N ARG A 431 8.19 16.01 -11.36
CA ARG A 431 7.02 16.40 -12.17
C ARG A 431 5.71 16.12 -11.43
N TYR A 432 5.62 14.96 -10.76
CA TYR A 432 4.44 14.59 -9.98
C TYR A 432 4.21 15.56 -8.83
N ALA A 433 5.24 15.86 -8.04
CA ALA A 433 5.15 16.84 -6.97
C ALA A 433 4.78 18.25 -7.50
N ALA A 434 5.32 18.67 -8.66
CA ALA A 434 4.93 19.94 -9.29
C ALA A 434 3.46 19.93 -9.70
N LYS A 435 2.96 18.82 -10.24
CA LYS A 435 1.55 18.67 -10.63
C LYS A 435 0.62 18.70 -9.42
N LEU A 436 0.98 18.05 -8.31
CA LEU A 436 0.25 18.13 -7.05
C LEU A 436 0.14 19.59 -6.57
N ARG A 437 1.27 20.32 -6.55
CA ARG A 437 1.27 21.74 -6.17
C ARG A 437 0.41 22.62 -7.08
N SER A 438 0.44 22.38 -8.40
CA SER A 438 -0.42 23.12 -9.33
C SER A 438 -1.91 22.85 -9.12
N ALA A 439 -2.26 21.74 -8.49
CA ALA A 439 -3.63 21.40 -8.09
C ALA A 439 -3.99 21.86 -6.66
N GLY A 440 -3.13 22.66 -6.01
CA GLY A 440 -3.36 23.16 -4.65
C GLY A 440 -3.05 22.17 -3.52
N ILE A 441 -2.44 21.03 -3.84
CA ILE A 441 -2.01 20.03 -2.85
C ILE A 441 -0.59 20.39 -2.38
N GLU A 442 -0.39 20.43 -1.07
CA GLU A 442 0.95 20.63 -0.49
C GLU A 442 1.84 19.42 -0.79
N ALA A 443 2.85 19.60 -1.61
CA ALA A 443 3.77 18.53 -1.99
C ALA A 443 5.21 18.97 -1.83
N GLN A 444 5.99 18.18 -1.12
CA GLN A 444 7.42 18.38 -0.90
C GLN A 444 8.23 17.28 -1.55
N THR A 445 9.51 17.54 -1.79
CA THR A 445 10.39 16.55 -2.40
C THR A 445 11.68 16.42 -1.61
N TYR A 446 12.25 15.19 -1.56
CA TYR A 446 13.59 14.98 -1.02
C TYR A 446 14.43 14.13 -1.98
N CYS A 447 15.76 14.28 -1.85
CA CYS A 447 16.74 13.38 -2.42
C CYS A 447 17.53 12.74 -1.27
N PHE A 448 17.51 11.41 -1.17
CA PHE A 448 18.38 10.71 -0.25
C PHE A 448 19.71 10.41 -0.94
N SER A 449 20.82 10.85 -0.37
CA SER A 449 22.14 10.74 -0.99
C SER A 449 23.21 10.09 -0.12
N TRP A 450 22.86 9.71 1.12
CA TRP A 450 23.79 9.02 2.00
C TRP A 450 23.94 7.53 1.62
N HIS A 451 25.14 7.00 1.75
CA HIS A 451 25.45 5.56 1.65
C HIS A 451 26.73 5.24 2.41
N PRO A 452 26.94 4.01 2.90
CA PRO A 452 28.20 3.61 3.53
C PRO A 452 29.34 3.63 2.52
N GLN A 453 30.55 3.97 2.99
CA GLN A 453 31.72 4.06 2.09
C GLN A 453 32.09 2.74 1.41
N GLY A 454 31.78 1.60 2.03
CA GLY A 454 32.03 0.27 1.48
C GLY A 454 31.04 -0.18 0.40
N SER A 455 29.93 0.55 0.19
CA SER A 455 28.92 0.18 -0.80
C SER A 455 29.28 0.69 -2.20
N GLU A 456 29.42 -0.23 -3.16
CA GLU A 456 29.58 0.13 -4.57
C GLU A 456 28.29 0.62 -5.22
N LEU A 457 27.14 0.38 -4.58
CA LEU A 457 25.82 0.72 -5.11
C LEU A 457 25.46 2.21 -4.93
N GLY A 458 26.20 2.93 -4.06
CA GLY A 458 25.87 4.30 -3.72
C GLY A 458 24.56 4.42 -2.93
N ALA A 459 23.91 5.57 -2.98
CA ALA A 459 22.57 5.77 -2.44
C ALA A 459 21.53 5.12 -3.36
N CYS A 460 21.52 3.78 -3.36
CA CYS A 460 20.76 2.96 -4.30
C CYS A 460 19.29 2.82 -3.89
N HIS A 461 18.52 2.16 -4.74
CA HIS A 461 17.11 1.82 -4.47
C HIS A 461 16.96 1.03 -3.19
N SER A 462 16.01 1.40 -2.36
CA SER A 462 15.68 0.77 -1.07
C SER A 462 16.69 0.97 0.06
N ILE A 463 17.78 1.74 -0.12
CA ILE A 463 18.80 1.91 0.93
C ILE A 463 18.25 2.61 2.18
N GLU A 464 17.19 3.39 2.07
CA GLU A 464 16.54 4.07 3.19
C GLU A 464 15.66 3.14 4.05
N LEU A 465 15.28 1.96 3.54
CA LEU A 465 14.38 1.04 4.24
C LEU A 465 14.95 0.52 5.56
N PRO A 466 16.22 0.08 5.64
CA PRO A 466 16.82 -0.36 6.90
C PRO A 466 16.75 0.67 8.02
N PHE A 467 16.75 1.96 7.69
CA PHE A 467 16.68 3.04 8.68
C PHE A 467 15.27 3.28 9.22
N LEU A 468 14.26 2.92 8.46
CA LEU A 468 12.85 3.02 8.86
C LEU A 468 12.35 1.74 9.48
N LEU A 469 12.70 0.60 8.88
CA LEU A 469 12.11 -0.71 9.10
C LEU A 469 13.19 -1.71 9.49
N GLY A 470 12.88 -2.57 10.46
CA GLY A 470 13.79 -3.61 10.93
C GLY A 470 14.94 -3.12 11.80
N LYS A 471 15.86 -4.03 12.04
CA LYS A 471 17.13 -3.82 12.74
C LYS A 471 18.27 -4.04 11.76
N LEU A 472 19.46 -3.56 12.09
CA LEU A 472 20.64 -3.77 11.25
C LEU A 472 20.88 -5.24 10.94
N GLU A 473 20.62 -6.11 11.91
CA GLU A 473 20.78 -7.56 11.80
C GLU A 473 19.84 -8.20 10.76
N ASP A 474 18.62 -7.69 10.64
CA ASP A 474 17.61 -8.18 9.69
C ASP A 474 18.01 -7.90 8.23
N TRP A 475 18.89 -6.91 8.03
CA TRP A 475 19.42 -6.49 6.74
C TRP A 475 20.89 -6.89 6.53
N GLY A 476 21.48 -7.65 7.46
CA GLY A 476 22.93 -7.80 7.67
C GLY A 476 23.73 -8.28 6.47
N SER A 477 23.14 -9.00 5.50
CA SER A 477 23.82 -9.43 4.27
C SER A 477 23.56 -8.52 3.07
N ALA A 478 22.74 -7.47 3.23
CA ALA A 478 22.40 -6.58 2.12
C ALA A 478 23.65 -5.82 1.62
N GLU A 479 23.98 -6.02 0.36
CA GLU A 479 25.18 -5.43 -0.25
C GLU A 479 25.20 -3.90 -0.17
N MET A 480 24.02 -3.27 -0.20
CA MET A 480 23.90 -1.82 -0.07
C MET A 480 24.38 -1.28 1.27
N LEU A 481 24.43 -2.13 2.31
CA LEU A 481 24.90 -1.76 3.66
C LEU A 481 26.35 -2.14 3.93
N ARG A 482 27.08 -2.65 2.94
CA ARG A 482 28.48 -3.06 3.12
C ARG A 482 29.33 -1.91 3.67
N GLY A 483 29.97 -2.17 4.82
CA GLY A 483 30.83 -1.20 5.50
C GLY A 483 30.09 -0.20 6.39
N MET A 484 28.79 -0.37 6.60
CA MET A 484 28.02 0.42 7.56
C MET A 484 28.43 0.09 8.99
N THR A 485 28.66 1.11 9.81
CA THR A 485 28.85 0.94 11.24
C THR A 485 27.51 0.99 11.97
N ARG A 486 27.48 0.48 13.21
CA ARG A 486 26.27 0.56 14.05
C ARG A 486 25.90 2.00 14.36
N GLU A 487 26.88 2.86 14.62
CA GLU A 487 26.67 4.27 14.91
C GLU A 487 26.04 5.01 13.71
N GLU A 488 26.50 4.72 12.49
CA GLU A 488 25.92 5.26 11.26
C GLU A 488 24.46 4.79 11.07
N TYR A 489 24.19 3.50 11.35
CA TYR A 489 22.84 2.96 11.27
C TYR A 489 21.91 3.65 12.28
N GLU A 490 22.31 3.74 13.55
CA GLU A 490 21.51 4.33 14.61
C GLU A 490 21.22 5.83 14.35
N ALA A 491 22.25 6.59 13.94
CA ALA A 491 22.09 8.00 13.62
C ALA A 491 21.13 8.25 12.44
N ASN A 492 21.25 7.47 11.36
CA ASN A 492 20.36 7.57 10.22
C ASN A 492 18.94 7.11 10.59
N SER A 493 18.80 6.02 11.35
CA SER A 493 17.52 5.51 11.82
C SER A 493 16.77 6.52 12.66
N ALA A 494 17.43 7.11 13.66
CA ALA A 494 16.83 8.15 14.51
C ALA A 494 16.33 9.33 13.67
N LYS A 495 17.14 9.80 12.71
CA LYS A 495 16.81 10.91 11.83
C LYS A 495 15.61 10.59 10.94
N PHE A 496 15.62 9.43 10.25
CA PHE A 496 14.53 9.05 9.35
C PHE A 496 13.23 8.81 10.09
N ARG A 497 13.25 8.04 11.17
CA ARG A 497 12.06 7.77 11.99
C ARG A 497 11.45 9.07 12.52
N SER A 498 12.27 9.99 13.03
CA SER A 498 11.81 11.30 13.49
C SER A 498 11.13 12.12 12.37
N LEU A 499 11.71 12.15 11.16
CA LEU A 499 11.14 12.89 10.04
C LEU A 499 9.79 12.32 9.59
N TRP A 500 9.69 10.99 9.44
CA TRP A 500 8.47 10.32 8.98
C TRP A 500 7.33 10.43 10.00
N THR A 501 7.64 10.20 11.27
CA THR A 501 6.63 10.28 12.33
C THR A 501 6.20 11.71 12.63
N LYS A 502 7.11 12.70 12.53
CA LYS A 502 6.74 14.12 12.61
C LYS A 502 5.76 14.49 11.50
N PHE A 503 6.04 14.05 10.26
CA PHE A 503 5.12 14.28 9.15
C PHE A 503 3.76 13.58 9.37
N ALA A 504 3.74 12.37 9.89
CA ALA A 504 2.50 11.67 10.20
C ALA A 504 1.67 12.39 11.26
N ARG A 505 2.31 12.98 12.28
CA ARG A 505 1.62 13.71 13.36
C ARG A 505 1.08 15.07 12.95
N SER A 506 1.92 15.87 12.29
CA SER A 506 1.63 17.29 12.04
C SER A 506 1.58 17.68 10.57
N GLY A 507 2.00 16.81 9.66
CA GLY A 507 2.22 17.13 8.26
C GLY A 507 3.46 18.01 8.01
N GLU A 508 4.28 18.25 9.05
CA GLU A 508 5.48 19.04 8.91
C GLU A 508 6.64 18.20 8.37
N PHE A 509 7.33 18.72 7.39
CA PHE A 509 8.54 18.15 6.83
C PHE A 509 9.51 19.27 6.49
N PRO A 510 10.83 19.09 6.63
CA PRO A 510 11.81 20.11 6.22
C PRO A 510 11.57 20.58 4.79
N ALA A 511 11.85 21.84 4.52
CA ALA A 511 11.77 22.37 3.16
C ALA A 511 12.54 21.46 2.18
N THR A 512 12.03 21.36 0.95
CA THR A 512 12.61 20.57 -0.15
C THR A 512 14.14 20.60 -0.15
N GLY A 513 14.77 19.42 -0.07
CA GLY A 513 16.23 19.36 0.04
C GLY A 513 16.80 17.95 0.00
N SER A 514 18.13 17.87 0.23
CA SER A 514 18.86 16.60 0.35
C SER A 514 18.82 16.12 1.80
N ILE A 515 18.45 14.86 2.00
CA ILE A 515 18.65 14.15 3.27
C ILE A 515 20.01 13.42 3.16
N LYS A 516 20.96 13.88 3.95
CA LYS A 516 22.31 13.31 4.05
C LYS A 516 22.45 12.56 5.36
#